data_8525801c47d7a5c9396aeb3a41efccef
#
_entry.id   8525801c47d7a5c9396aeb3a41efccef
#
_cell.length_a   1.000
_cell.length_b   1.000
_cell.length_c   1.000
_cell.angle_alpha   90.00
_cell.angle_beta   90.00
_cell.angle_gamma   90.00
#
_symmetry.space_group_name_H-M   'P 1'
#
loop_
_entity.id
_entity.type
_entity.pdbx_description
1 polymer ?
#
loop_
_entity_poly.entity_id
_entity_poly.type
_entity_poly.pdbx_seq_one_letter_code
_entity_poly.pdbx_strand_id
1 'polypeptide(L)'
;NGDSQRETPRIAATFDGVMSVECSAPPSEIFALGHDFEPAMASIWKRRNPGWQLSPGEVQYVIPEEDFGYPAAVTLDRRARRGSSRRVVEFKMARDLSAWGDQFTDAAPADYVAQVMAQMAYTGFTDHPAELVVLGPFFEAHTYVIPFDEYVAQAIHDHCRVFYASLADD
;
A
#
# COMPACT_ATOMS: atom_id res chain seq x y z
N ASN A 1 -8.88 26.08 30.42
CA ASN A 1 -7.72 26.40 29.59
C ASN A 1 -6.82 25.15 29.54
N GLY A 2 -7.06 24.27 28.61
CA GLY A 2 -6.28 23.08 28.35
C GLY A 2 -5.59 23.24 26.99
N ASP A 3 -4.30 23.51 27.06
CA ASP A 3 -3.43 23.59 25.91
C ASP A 3 -3.23 22.15 25.37
N SER A 4 -3.89 21.83 24.29
CA SER A 4 -3.70 20.60 23.54
C SER A 4 -2.42 20.77 22.70
N GLN A 5 -1.28 20.39 23.26
CA GLN A 5 -0.05 20.27 22.49
C GLN A 5 -0.22 19.10 21.51
N ARG A 6 -0.32 19.42 20.22
CA ARG A 6 -0.16 18.43 19.15
C ARG A 6 1.31 18.04 19.11
N GLU A 7 1.63 16.87 19.63
CA GLU A 7 2.95 16.29 19.44
C GLU A 7 3.15 15.94 17.97
N THR A 8 4.13 16.56 17.35
CA THR A 8 4.62 16.23 16.00
C THR A 8 5.34 14.88 16.09
N PRO A 9 5.07 13.92 15.20
CA PRO A 9 5.80 12.65 15.23
C PRO A 9 7.29 12.88 14.97
N ARG A 10 8.12 12.41 15.92
CA ARG A 10 9.58 12.42 15.76
C ARG A 10 9.98 11.23 14.92
N ILE A 11 10.57 11.50 13.75
CA ILE A 11 11.23 10.49 12.94
C ILE A 11 12.60 10.22 13.60
N ALA A 12 12.75 9.09 14.24
CA ALA A 12 14.04 8.63 14.72
C ALA A 12 14.66 7.72 13.66
N ALA A 13 15.64 8.24 12.92
CA ALA A 13 16.47 7.42 12.05
C ALA A 13 17.53 6.73 12.91
N THR A 14 17.43 5.43 13.08
CA THR A 14 18.53 4.60 13.58
C THR A 14 19.22 3.94 12.38
N PHE A 15 20.53 4.17 12.28
CA PHE A 15 21.42 3.75 11.21
C PHE A 15 21.78 2.26 11.36
N ASP A 16 20.81 1.37 11.10
CA ASP A 16 21.00 -0.07 10.94
C ASP A 16 19.98 -0.66 9.94
N GLY A 17 19.57 0.12 8.95
CA GLY A 17 18.78 -0.38 7.83
C GLY A 17 17.29 -0.68 8.14
N VAL A 18 16.80 -0.33 9.33
CA VAL A 18 15.39 -0.44 9.70
C VAL A 18 14.91 0.91 10.21
N MET A 19 14.12 1.61 9.41
CA MET A 19 13.37 2.78 9.89
C MET A 19 12.14 2.29 10.64
N SER A 20 12.12 2.47 11.97
CA SER A 20 10.90 2.33 12.74
C SER A 20 10.27 3.70 12.92
N VAL A 21 9.08 3.90 12.39
CA VAL A 21 8.24 5.06 12.69
C VAL A 21 7.44 4.71 13.95
N GLU A 22 7.85 5.23 15.11
CA GLU A 22 7.02 5.14 16.30
C GLU A 22 5.91 6.17 16.23
N CYS A 23 4.71 5.71 15.87
CA CYS A 23 3.51 6.51 16.04
C CYS A 23 3.05 6.42 17.48
N SER A 24 3.08 7.53 18.22
CA SER A 24 2.73 7.59 19.64
C SER A 24 1.22 7.48 19.93
N ALA A 25 0.37 7.45 18.92
CA ALA A 25 -1.06 7.23 19.07
C ALA A 25 -1.40 5.75 18.89
N PRO A 26 -2.21 5.13 19.75
CA PRO A 26 -2.68 3.79 19.49
C PRO A 26 -3.46 3.76 18.19
N PRO A 27 -3.31 2.71 17.37
CA PRO A 27 -4.13 2.53 16.18
C PRO A 27 -5.61 2.67 16.55
N SER A 28 -6.39 3.43 15.77
CA SER A 28 -7.83 3.46 15.99
C SER A 28 -8.37 2.04 15.84
N GLU A 29 -9.44 1.72 16.54
CA GLU A 29 -10.12 0.41 16.43
C GLU A 29 -10.43 0.02 14.98
N ILE A 30 -10.65 1.01 14.12
CA ILE A 30 -10.88 0.83 12.67
C ILE A 30 -9.64 0.26 11.97
N PHE A 31 -8.43 0.71 12.32
CA PHE A 31 -7.20 0.17 11.76
C PHE A 31 -6.94 -1.26 12.25
N ALA A 32 -7.20 -1.51 13.54
CA ALA A 32 -7.08 -2.86 14.08
C ALA A 32 -8.02 -3.85 13.37
N LEU A 33 -9.28 -3.46 13.14
CA LEU A 33 -10.23 -4.26 12.39
C LEU A 33 -9.75 -4.52 10.95
N GLY A 34 -9.12 -3.54 10.29
CA GLY A 34 -8.52 -3.75 8.96
C GLY A 34 -7.54 -4.92 8.96
N HIS A 35 -6.60 -4.93 9.88
CA HIS A 35 -5.62 -6.02 10.03
C HIS A 35 -6.27 -7.36 10.39
N ASP A 36 -7.27 -7.36 11.26
CA ASP A 36 -7.98 -8.59 11.68
C ASP A 36 -8.71 -9.27 10.51
N PHE A 37 -9.18 -8.49 9.53
CA PHE A 37 -9.88 -9.02 8.35
C PHE A 37 -8.95 -9.41 7.18
N GLU A 38 -7.69 -8.97 7.15
CA GLU A 38 -6.73 -9.34 6.09
C GLU A 38 -6.59 -10.84 5.86
N PRO A 39 -6.49 -11.71 6.90
CA PRO A 39 -6.39 -13.15 6.68
C PRO A 39 -7.61 -13.74 5.97
N ALA A 40 -8.80 -13.20 6.25
CA ALA A 40 -10.04 -13.61 5.60
C ALA A 40 -10.04 -13.20 4.12
N MET A 41 -9.65 -11.94 3.82
CA MET A 41 -9.50 -11.44 2.45
C MET A 41 -8.44 -12.23 1.68
N ALA A 42 -7.30 -12.53 2.30
CA ALA A 42 -6.27 -13.37 1.72
C ALA A 42 -6.78 -14.79 1.38
N SER A 43 -7.62 -15.36 2.24
CA SER A 43 -8.26 -16.64 1.98
C SER A 43 -9.24 -16.58 0.81
N ILE A 44 -10.05 -15.52 0.72
CA ILE A 44 -10.95 -15.27 -0.42
C ILE A 44 -10.14 -15.16 -1.71
N TRP A 45 -9.09 -14.35 -1.70
CA TRP A 45 -8.23 -14.14 -2.86
C TRP A 45 -7.59 -15.44 -3.35
N LYS A 46 -7.01 -16.26 -2.47
CA LYS A 46 -6.41 -17.56 -2.80
C LYS A 46 -7.39 -18.49 -3.51
N ARG A 47 -8.63 -18.52 -3.06
CA ARG A 47 -9.67 -19.36 -3.72
C ARG A 47 -10.00 -18.89 -5.13
N ARG A 48 -9.95 -17.56 -5.36
CA ARG A 48 -10.26 -16.94 -6.67
C ARG A 48 -9.06 -17.00 -7.64
N ASN A 49 -7.85 -17.18 -7.11
CA ASN A 49 -6.60 -17.13 -7.89
C ASN A 49 -5.79 -18.43 -7.77
N PRO A 50 -6.30 -19.56 -8.29
CA PRO A 50 -5.58 -20.82 -8.21
C PRO A 50 -4.23 -20.75 -8.95
N GLY A 51 -3.20 -21.35 -8.37
CA GLY A 51 -1.84 -21.35 -8.93
C GLY A 51 -0.98 -20.16 -8.50
N TRP A 52 -1.55 -19.13 -7.84
CA TRP A 52 -0.78 -18.08 -7.19
C TRP A 52 -0.54 -18.42 -5.72
N GLN A 53 0.64 -18.05 -5.24
CA GLN A 53 1.03 -18.15 -3.82
C GLN A 53 1.08 -16.73 -3.24
N LEU A 54 0.42 -16.51 -2.11
CA LEU A 54 0.54 -15.28 -1.33
C LEU A 54 1.63 -15.40 -0.26
N SER A 55 2.31 -14.29 0.04
CA SER A 55 3.10 -14.16 1.27
C SER A 55 2.22 -14.42 2.49
N PRO A 56 2.79 -14.94 3.60
CA PRO A 56 2.01 -15.25 4.80
C PRO A 56 1.47 -14.00 5.50
N GLY A 57 2.12 -12.86 5.31
CA GLY A 57 1.80 -11.56 5.88
C GLY A 57 2.31 -10.45 4.99
N GLU A 58 2.37 -9.24 5.54
CA GLU A 58 2.95 -8.06 4.93
C GLU A 58 4.40 -8.29 4.51
N VAL A 59 4.81 -7.58 3.48
CA VAL A 59 6.20 -7.60 2.98
C VAL A 59 6.67 -6.17 2.77
N GLN A 60 7.68 -5.77 3.51
CA GLN A 60 8.28 -4.45 3.38
C GLN A 60 9.51 -4.50 2.45
N TYR A 61 9.62 -3.49 1.61
CA TYR A 61 10.78 -3.23 0.76
C TYR A 61 11.35 -1.86 1.14
N VAL A 62 12.65 -1.82 1.37
CA VAL A 62 13.41 -0.59 1.59
C VAL A 62 14.18 -0.29 0.31
N ILE A 63 14.02 0.91 -0.20
CA ILE A 63 14.62 1.37 -1.43
C ILE A 63 15.69 2.41 -1.04
N PRO A 64 16.97 2.15 -1.36
CA PRO A 64 18.03 3.07 -1.03
C PRO A 64 17.93 4.36 -1.83
N GLU A 65 18.49 5.44 -1.28
CA GLU A 65 18.42 6.78 -1.87
C GLU A 65 19.03 6.86 -3.28
N GLU A 66 20.06 6.05 -3.54
CA GLU A 66 20.72 6.02 -4.86
C GLU A 66 19.82 5.60 -6.01
N ASP A 67 18.75 4.85 -5.73
CA ASP A 67 17.84 4.37 -6.78
C ASP A 67 16.90 5.47 -7.30
N PHE A 68 16.42 6.37 -6.43
CA PHE A 68 15.41 7.38 -6.79
C PHE A 68 15.81 8.81 -6.42
N GLY A 69 16.95 9.01 -5.73
CA GLY A 69 17.37 10.31 -5.22
C GLY A 69 16.68 10.71 -3.91
N TYR A 70 16.02 9.77 -3.25
CA TYR A 70 15.46 9.88 -1.91
C TYR A 70 15.26 8.47 -1.33
N PRO A 71 15.39 8.28 -0.01
CA PRO A 71 15.12 6.99 0.62
C PRO A 71 13.61 6.72 0.63
N ALA A 72 13.21 5.49 0.34
CA ALA A 72 11.81 5.11 0.39
C ALA A 72 11.63 3.74 1.06
N ALA A 73 10.44 3.53 1.58
CA ALA A 73 10.00 2.21 2.04
C ALA A 73 8.55 1.99 1.59
N VAL A 74 8.26 0.78 1.16
CA VAL A 74 6.93 0.38 0.76
C VAL A 74 6.56 -0.94 1.42
N THR A 75 5.37 -0.99 1.99
CA THR A 75 4.80 -2.20 2.57
C THR A 75 3.65 -2.67 1.69
N LEU A 76 3.68 -3.95 1.33
CA LEU A 76 2.60 -4.63 0.63
C LEU A 76 1.82 -5.46 1.65
N ASP A 77 0.50 -5.42 1.65
CA ASP A 77 -0.28 -6.34 2.46
C ASP A 77 0.05 -7.77 2.08
N ARG A 78 0.15 -8.05 0.77
CA ARG A 78 0.62 -9.35 0.27
C ARG A 78 1.40 -9.19 -1.03
N ARG A 79 2.39 -10.05 -1.16
CA ARG A 79 3.05 -10.33 -2.44
C ARG A 79 2.51 -11.64 -2.98
N ALA A 80 1.93 -11.62 -4.19
CA ALA A 80 1.56 -12.83 -4.91
C ALA A 80 2.66 -13.27 -5.87
N ARG A 81 2.87 -14.59 -5.99
CA ARG A 81 3.87 -15.19 -6.87
C ARG A 81 3.29 -16.37 -7.65
N ARG A 82 3.66 -16.46 -8.94
CA ARG A 82 3.40 -17.63 -9.79
C ARG A 82 4.60 -17.84 -10.71
N GLY A 83 5.42 -18.86 -10.42
CA GLY A 83 6.73 -19.01 -11.09
C GLY A 83 7.65 -17.83 -10.81
N SER A 84 8.14 -17.17 -11.86
CA SER A 84 8.92 -15.93 -11.77
C SER A 84 8.08 -14.67 -11.64
N SER A 85 6.80 -14.73 -12.02
CA SER A 85 5.90 -13.58 -11.97
C SER A 85 5.59 -13.14 -10.56
N ARG A 86 5.46 -11.81 -10.37
CA ARG A 86 5.11 -11.15 -9.12
C ARG A 86 3.90 -10.27 -9.34
N ARG A 87 3.13 -10.06 -8.27
CA ARG A 87 1.97 -9.16 -8.27
C ARG A 87 1.79 -8.55 -6.89
N VAL A 88 1.43 -7.29 -6.84
CA VAL A 88 0.96 -6.61 -5.64
C VAL A 88 -0.49 -7.02 -5.39
N VAL A 89 -0.81 -7.35 -4.15
CA VAL A 89 -2.20 -7.56 -3.70
C VAL A 89 -2.38 -6.72 -2.43
N GLU A 90 -3.30 -5.78 -2.52
CA GLU A 90 -3.65 -4.85 -1.46
C GLU A 90 -5.05 -5.15 -0.95
N PHE A 91 -5.26 -5.05 0.36
CA PHE A 91 -6.55 -5.30 1.01
C PHE A 91 -7.10 -4.02 1.61
N LYS A 92 -8.38 -3.78 1.42
CA LYS A 92 -9.08 -2.63 1.99
C LYS A 92 -10.43 -3.05 2.56
N MET A 93 -10.86 -2.33 3.58
CA MET A 93 -12.25 -2.38 4.06
C MET A 93 -12.93 -1.07 3.71
N ALA A 94 -14.12 -1.14 3.14
CA ALA A 94 -14.93 0.02 2.81
C ALA A 94 -16.30 -0.08 3.47
N ARG A 95 -16.74 0.99 4.12
CA ARG A 95 -18.10 1.09 4.68
C ARG A 95 -19.14 1.29 3.59
N ASP A 96 -18.71 1.83 2.46
CA ASP A 96 -19.54 2.24 1.35
C ASP A 96 -18.70 2.06 0.06
N LEU A 97 -19.35 1.55 -0.97
CA LEU A 97 -18.73 1.31 -2.27
C LEU A 97 -19.21 2.32 -3.34
N SER A 98 -19.91 3.39 -2.96
CA SER A 98 -20.44 4.38 -3.92
C SER A 98 -19.36 5.12 -4.71
N ALA A 99 -18.14 5.27 -4.14
CA ALA A 99 -16.99 5.86 -4.81
C ALA A 99 -16.17 4.85 -5.64
N TRP A 100 -16.59 3.58 -5.66
CA TRP A 100 -15.93 2.50 -6.37
C TRP A 100 -16.70 2.19 -7.65
N GLY A 101 -15.99 1.94 -8.73
CA GLY A 101 -16.62 1.55 -9.98
C GLY A 101 -16.92 0.06 -10.09
N ASP A 102 -17.04 -0.44 -11.31
CA ASP A 102 -17.34 -1.85 -11.58
C ASP A 102 -16.16 -2.76 -11.17
N GLN A 103 -16.49 -3.94 -10.65
CA GLN A 103 -15.50 -4.95 -10.33
C GLN A 103 -14.70 -5.37 -11.57
N PHE A 104 -13.46 -5.77 -11.35
CA PHE A 104 -12.51 -6.21 -12.38
C PHE A 104 -12.08 -5.11 -13.36
N THR A 105 -12.37 -3.84 -13.03
CA THR A 105 -11.84 -2.64 -13.70
C THR A 105 -10.80 -1.96 -12.81
N ASP A 106 -10.21 -0.88 -13.27
CA ASP A 106 -9.30 0.00 -12.52
C ASP A 106 -10.03 1.16 -11.80
N ALA A 107 -11.35 1.17 -11.86
CA ALA A 107 -12.19 2.23 -11.30
C ALA A 107 -12.29 2.16 -9.76
N ALA A 108 -11.16 2.31 -9.10
CA ALA A 108 -11.04 2.45 -7.65
C ALA A 108 -10.77 3.92 -7.27
N PRO A 109 -11.00 4.33 -5.99
CA PRO A 109 -10.65 5.66 -5.53
C PRO A 109 -9.18 6.00 -5.78
N ALA A 110 -8.91 7.24 -6.20
CA ALA A 110 -7.60 7.66 -6.72
C ALA A 110 -6.46 7.52 -5.71
N ASP A 111 -6.74 7.68 -4.42
CA ASP A 111 -5.78 7.51 -3.33
C ASP A 111 -5.28 6.05 -3.22
N TYR A 112 -6.18 5.08 -3.35
CA TYR A 112 -5.81 3.66 -3.35
C TYR A 112 -5.10 3.25 -4.64
N VAL A 113 -5.52 3.81 -5.79
CA VAL A 113 -4.81 3.61 -7.07
C VAL A 113 -3.38 4.14 -6.96
N ALA A 114 -3.20 5.35 -6.41
CA ALA A 114 -1.88 5.95 -6.22
C ALA A 114 -1.00 5.11 -5.26
N GLN A 115 -1.57 4.60 -4.16
CA GLN A 115 -0.87 3.71 -3.22
C GLN A 115 -0.36 2.46 -3.94
N VAL A 116 -1.23 1.76 -4.65
CA VAL A 116 -0.89 0.53 -5.38
C VAL A 116 0.11 0.81 -6.49
N MET A 117 -0.01 1.95 -7.18
CA MET A 117 0.93 2.37 -8.21
C MET A 117 2.33 2.59 -7.64
N ALA A 118 2.44 3.27 -6.49
CA ALA A 118 3.70 3.43 -5.77
C ALA A 118 4.29 2.07 -5.37
N GLN A 119 3.48 1.16 -4.84
CA GLN A 119 3.90 -0.20 -4.49
C GLN A 119 4.47 -0.95 -5.71
N MET A 120 3.81 -0.87 -6.87
CA MET A 120 4.29 -1.48 -8.12
C MET A 120 5.61 -0.85 -8.60
N ALA A 121 5.69 0.49 -8.57
CA ALA A 121 6.87 1.23 -9.02
C ALA A 121 8.10 0.90 -8.17
N TYR A 122 7.98 0.95 -6.83
CA TYR A 122 9.10 0.69 -5.92
C TYR A 122 9.55 -0.77 -5.88
N THR A 123 8.64 -1.72 -6.13
CA THR A 123 8.99 -3.14 -6.12
C THR A 123 9.39 -3.67 -7.49
N GLY A 124 9.10 -2.94 -8.57
CA GLY A 124 9.26 -3.42 -9.94
C GLY A 124 8.30 -4.55 -10.32
N PHE A 125 7.22 -4.78 -9.56
CA PHE A 125 6.24 -5.84 -9.85
C PHE A 125 5.21 -5.35 -10.86
N THR A 126 5.65 -5.14 -12.08
CA THR A 126 4.86 -4.54 -13.17
C THR A 126 4.41 -5.53 -14.24
N ASP A 127 4.88 -6.79 -14.20
CA ASP A 127 4.54 -7.84 -15.19
C ASP A 127 3.05 -8.19 -15.21
N HIS A 128 2.36 -7.97 -14.09
CA HIS A 128 0.95 -8.22 -13.93
C HIS A 128 0.28 -7.03 -13.25
N PRO A 129 -0.97 -6.71 -13.61
CA PRO A 129 -1.74 -5.72 -12.87
C PRO A 129 -1.80 -6.08 -11.39
N ALA A 130 -1.75 -5.08 -10.52
CA ALA A 130 -2.02 -5.28 -9.11
C ALA A 130 -3.50 -5.61 -8.89
N GLU A 131 -3.80 -6.28 -7.79
CA GLU A 131 -5.18 -6.51 -7.37
C GLU A 131 -5.44 -5.83 -6.05
N LEU A 132 -6.40 -4.91 -6.07
CA LEU A 132 -6.94 -4.24 -4.90
C LEU A 132 -8.24 -4.96 -4.52
N VAL A 133 -8.22 -5.66 -3.39
CA VAL A 133 -9.36 -6.44 -2.89
C VAL A 133 -10.03 -5.68 -1.78
N VAL A 134 -11.30 -5.42 -1.93
CA VAL A 134 -12.08 -4.60 -0.99
C VAL A 134 -13.18 -5.44 -0.36
N LEU A 135 -13.22 -5.45 0.96
CA LEU A 135 -14.33 -5.99 1.72
C LEU A 135 -15.33 -4.85 2.00
N GLY A 136 -16.43 -4.88 1.29
CA GLY A 136 -17.51 -3.90 1.41
C GLY A 136 -18.55 -4.26 2.46
N PRO A 137 -19.66 -3.50 2.50
CA PRO A 137 -20.82 -3.80 3.34
C PRO A 137 -21.30 -5.22 3.08
N PHE A 138 -21.91 -5.83 4.10
CA PHE A 138 -22.46 -7.21 3.99
C PHE A 138 -21.44 -8.29 3.62
N PHE A 139 -20.13 -8.02 3.85
CA PHE A 139 -19.03 -8.96 3.52
C PHE A 139 -18.88 -9.25 2.02
N GLU A 140 -19.32 -8.37 1.17
CA GLU A 140 -19.10 -8.48 -0.27
C GLU A 140 -17.63 -8.16 -0.59
N ALA A 141 -16.93 -9.14 -1.17
CA ALA A 141 -15.53 -8.96 -1.58
C ALA A 141 -15.46 -8.59 -3.06
N HIS A 142 -15.07 -7.36 -3.34
CA HIS A 142 -14.83 -6.83 -4.68
C HIS A 142 -13.34 -6.87 -5.02
N THR A 143 -13.03 -6.99 -6.29
CA THR A 143 -11.64 -6.96 -6.78
C THR A 143 -11.53 -5.92 -7.89
N TYR A 144 -10.53 -5.05 -7.77
CA TYR A 144 -10.14 -4.08 -8.78
C TYR A 144 -8.78 -4.46 -9.33
N VAL A 145 -8.59 -4.26 -10.63
CA VAL A 145 -7.40 -4.70 -11.36
C VAL A 145 -6.69 -3.47 -11.89
N ILE A 146 -5.60 -3.10 -11.24
CA ILE A 146 -4.87 -1.85 -11.49
C ILE A 146 -3.66 -2.14 -12.37
N PRO A 147 -3.70 -1.80 -13.67
CA PRO A 147 -2.53 -1.93 -14.53
C PRO A 147 -1.46 -0.93 -14.13
N PHE A 148 -0.19 -1.27 -14.33
CA PHE A 148 0.89 -0.33 -14.13
C PHE A 148 0.84 0.78 -15.19
N ASP A 149 0.93 2.03 -14.72
CA ASP A 149 0.99 3.23 -15.55
C ASP A 149 2.30 3.97 -15.24
N GLU A 150 3.21 4.00 -16.19
CA GLU A 150 4.52 4.61 -16.05
C GLU A 150 4.44 6.13 -15.82
N TYR A 151 3.45 6.81 -16.42
CA TYR A 151 3.29 8.26 -16.24
C TYR A 151 2.81 8.59 -14.83
N VAL A 152 1.87 7.81 -14.29
CA VAL A 152 1.42 7.98 -12.91
C VAL A 152 2.54 7.66 -11.93
N ALA A 153 3.28 6.58 -12.16
CA ALA A 153 4.44 6.21 -11.35
C ALA A 153 5.51 7.31 -11.35
N GLN A 154 5.83 7.86 -12.52
CA GLN A 154 6.78 8.98 -12.63
C GLN A 154 6.29 10.23 -11.89
N ALA A 155 5.01 10.57 -12.01
CA ALA A 155 4.45 11.71 -11.28
C ALA A 155 4.55 11.53 -9.75
N ILE A 156 4.33 10.32 -9.23
CA ILE A 156 4.52 10.00 -7.81
C ILE A 156 5.98 10.21 -7.41
N HIS A 157 6.94 9.68 -8.18
CA HIS A 157 8.36 9.87 -7.92
C HIS A 157 8.78 11.34 -7.91
N ASP A 158 8.28 12.13 -8.86
CA ASP A 158 8.60 13.55 -8.95
C ASP A 158 8.07 14.33 -7.73
N HIS A 159 6.86 14.02 -7.27
CA HIS A 159 6.31 14.61 -6.06
C HIS A 159 7.10 14.22 -4.80
N CYS A 160 7.45 12.95 -4.67
CA CYS A 160 8.25 12.47 -3.53
C CYS A 160 9.64 13.13 -3.52
N ARG A 161 10.27 13.30 -4.67
CA ARG A 161 11.58 13.97 -4.80
C ARG A 161 11.51 15.42 -4.38
N VAL A 162 10.50 16.16 -4.85
CA VAL A 162 10.28 17.56 -4.47
C VAL A 162 10.02 17.67 -2.97
N PHE A 163 9.18 16.81 -2.43
CA PHE A 163 8.92 16.77 -0.99
C PHE A 163 10.19 16.50 -0.19
N TYR A 164 10.96 15.47 -0.58
CA TYR A 164 12.20 15.12 0.12
C TYR A 164 13.22 16.25 0.08
N ALA A 165 13.39 16.91 -1.08
CA ALA A 165 14.28 18.05 -1.21
C ALA A 165 13.88 19.22 -0.30
N SER A 166 12.57 19.46 -0.11
CA SER A 166 12.09 20.54 0.78
C SER A 166 12.43 20.32 2.26
N LEU A 167 12.71 19.07 2.68
CA LEU A 167 13.11 18.79 4.07
C LEU A 167 14.55 19.22 4.37
N ALA A 168 15.36 19.49 3.36
CA ALA A 168 16.75 19.93 3.54
C ALA A 168 16.87 21.46 3.69
N ASP A 169 15.78 22.20 3.39
CA ASP A 169 15.76 23.67 3.43
C ASP A 169 15.25 24.21 4.81
N ASP A 170 14.87 23.33 5.75
CA ASP A 170 14.47 23.63 7.13
C ASP A 170 15.60 23.30 8.14
#